data_4b33c8b5aa49d796e9d8f076df9aacec
#
_entry.id   4b33c8b5aa49d796e9d8f076df9aacec
#
_cell.length_a   1.000
_cell.length_b   1.000
_cell.length_c   1.000
_cell.angle_alpha   90.00
_cell.angle_beta   90.00
_cell.angle_gamma   90.00
#
_symmetry.space_group_name_H-M   'P 1'
#
loop_
_entity.id
_entity.type
_entity.pdbx_description
1 polymer ?
#
loop_
_entity_poly.entity_id
_entity_poly.type
_entity_poly.pdbx_seq_one_letter_code
_entity_poly.pdbx_strand_id
1 'polypeptide(L)'
;MKYVVVILDGAAGWPLTELGGRTTLQSASTPHLDALAREGVVGLARTVPDGMEPSSSAACTSILGYSPVADYVGRGAIEAASLGIDLGPDEVALRLNTITLTDGVMSSYAAGHISTEESRAIISEIAAELDDDTFRLYPGVSYRHILVVTGHPELLDVGYTPPHDISGREAAPHLPTGAGAELLIDYMERARPLLERSAVNRSRAKSGSPLVTDVWTFWPGAAAGSLVPFAEKRGISSAVTSGVDLLNGLAVLFGMDRLDIPGVTGDSGNDYVAQANGAIAALSDHDLVIIHVESPDEEGHAGDMAAKIAAIEAIDRLIIPRVIIRADAGDVRVLAMPDHPTPILLKTHASESVPFLVWGPGIVGNGAEGFSEVEADSTGLVLDPGSRVMDLLLR
;
A
#
# COMPACT_ATOMS: atom_id res chain seq x y z
N MET A 1 12.36 12.77 22.47
CA MET A 1 11.14 13.11 21.71
C MET A 1 10.66 11.84 21.04
N LYS A 2 9.38 11.55 21.10
CA LYS A 2 8.76 10.43 20.38
C LYS A 2 7.87 11.01 19.25
N TYR A 3 7.60 10.19 18.26
CA TYR A 3 6.87 10.61 17.05
C TYR A 3 5.80 9.59 16.69
N VAL A 4 4.63 10.07 16.30
CA VAL A 4 3.55 9.22 15.78
C VAL A 4 3.11 9.77 14.44
N VAL A 5 3.08 8.93 13.42
CA VAL A 5 2.49 9.22 12.12
C VAL A 5 1.20 8.43 11.99
N VAL A 6 0.11 9.08 11.65
CA VAL A 6 -1.17 8.45 11.32
C VAL A 6 -1.46 8.69 9.85
N ILE A 7 -1.41 7.64 9.05
CA ILE A 7 -1.75 7.68 7.63
C ILE A 7 -3.20 7.21 7.46
N LEU A 8 -4.05 8.12 6.97
CA LEU A 8 -5.44 7.85 6.62
C LEU A 8 -5.47 7.54 5.12
N ASP A 9 -5.14 6.31 4.73
CA ASP A 9 -4.96 5.93 3.33
C ASP A 9 -6.16 6.33 2.47
N GLY A 10 -5.87 6.97 1.34
CA GLY A 10 -6.87 7.40 0.39
C GLY A 10 -7.94 8.37 0.90
N ALA A 11 -7.84 8.91 2.14
CA ALA A 11 -8.92 9.69 2.77
C ALA A 11 -9.27 10.99 2.02
N ALA A 12 -8.30 11.59 1.34
CA ALA A 12 -8.54 12.77 0.50
C ALA A 12 -9.37 12.41 -0.75
N GLY A 13 -9.95 13.42 -1.38
CA GLY A 13 -10.78 13.20 -2.56
C GLY A 13 -11.30 14.48 -3.21
N TRP A 14 -12.21 14.32 -4.14
CA TRP A 14 -12.83 15.43 -4.87
C TRP A 14 -14.16 15.85 -4.26
N PRO A 15 -14.56 17.13 -4.44
CA PRO A 15 -15.87 17.60 -4.04
C PRO A 15 -17.00 16.82 -4.71
N LEU A 16 -18.03 16.45 -3.94
CA LEU A 16 -19.18 15.69 -4.39
C LEU A 16 -20.46 16.53 -4.31
N THR A 17 -21.29 16.43 -5.35
CA THR A 17 -22.59 17.14 -5.39
C THR A 17 -23.49 16.70 -4.24
N GLU A 18 -23.50 15.42 -3.93
CA GLU A 18 -24.26 14.78 -2.86
C GLU A 18 -23.88 15.30 -1.47
N LEU A 19 -22.65 15.82 -1.32
CA LEU A 19 -22.15 16.45 -0.09
C LEU A 19 -22.21 17.99 -0.12
N GLY A 20 -22.96 18.54 -1.09
CA GLY A 20 -23.08 19.99 -1.25
C GLY A 20 -21.78 20.66 -1.68
N GLY A 21 -20.96 19.97 -2.49
CA GLY A 21 -19.67 20.46 -2.98
C GLY A 21 -18.49 20.28 -2.01
N ARG A 22 -18.64 19.46 -0.99
CA ARG A 22 -17.57 19.09 -0.06
C ARG A 22 -16.94 17.75 -0.43
N THR A 23 -15.70 17.53 0.01
CA THR A 23 -15.04 16.22 -0.07
C THR A 23 -15.56 15.29 1.03
N THR A 24 -15.19 14.00 1.00
CA THR A 24 -15.47 13.05 2.07
C THR A 24 -14.78 13.45 3.37
N LEU A 25 -13.51 13.92 3.29
CA LEU A 25 -12.76 14.39 4.45
C LEU A 25 -13.39 15.66 5.07
N GLN A 26 -13.82 16.64 4.25
CA GLN A 26 -14.55 17.81 4.74
C GLN A 26 -15.91 17.48 5.37
N SER A 27 -16.51 16.38 5.00
CA SER A 27 -17.87 16.00 5.46
C SER A 27 -17.84 15.09 6.67
N ALA A 28 -16.71 14.43 6.91
CA ALA A 28 -16.48 13.60 8.09
C ALA A 28 -16.44 14.48 9.36
N SER A 29 -17.01 13.95 10.45
CA SER A 29 -16.90 14.58 11.76
C SER A 29 -15.58 14.17 12.43
N THR A 30 -14.61 15.08 12.40
CA THR A 30 -13.23 14.84 12.87
C THR A 30 -12.80 15.82 13.98
N PRO A 31 -13.55 15.91 15.11
CA PRO A 31 -13.30 16.93 16.12
C PRO A 31 -11.92 16.86 16.77
N HIS A 32 -11.28 15.68 16.83
CA HIS A 32 -9.95 15.54 17.42
C HIS A 32 -8.86 16.01 16.45
N LEU A 33 -8.93 15.63 15.16
CA LEU A 33 -8.04 16.16 14.13
C LEU A 33 -8.18 17.69 14.00
N ASP A 34 -9.41 18.20 14.03
CA ASP A 34 -9.66 19.65 13.99
C ASP A 34 -9.07 20.38 15.20
N ALA A 35 -9.14 19.77 16.38
CA ALA A 35 -8.52 20.35 17.57
C ALA A 35 -6.99 20.44 17.43
N LEU A 36 -6.35 19.37 16.94
CA LEU A 36 -4.91 19.36 16.65
C LEU A 36 -4.54 20.37 15.56
N ALA A 37 -5.38 20.53 14.53
CA ALA A 37 -5.15 21.44 13.42
C ALA A 37 -5.10 22.92 13.90
N ARG A 38 -5.97 23.31 14.80
CA ARG A 38 -5.99 24.69 15.36
C ARG A 38 -4.72 25.03 16.12
N GLU A 39 -4.06 24.06 16.72
CA GLU A 39 -2.84 24.25 17.50
C GLU A 39 -1.57 23.91 16.68
N GLY A 40 -1.72 23.18 15.58
CA GLY A 40 -0.66 22.64 14.76
C GLY A 40 -0.38 23.42 13.47
N VAL A 41 0.50 22.86 12.67
CA VAL A 41 0.79 23.33 11.31
C VAL A 41 0.04 22.45 10.33
N VAL A 42 -0.82 23.05 9.51
CA VAL A 42 -1.58 22.42 8.45
C VAL A 42 -1.10 22.94 7.10
N GLY A 43 -1.05 22.08 6.09
CA GLY A 43 -0.68 22.46 4.73
C GLY A 43 -0.95 21.31 3.75
N LEU A 44 -0.57 21.53 2.50
CA LEU A 44 -0.63 20.52 1.44
C LEU A 44 0.74 19.88 1.22
N ALA A 45 0.77 18.58 0.97
CA ALA A 45 1.98 17.84 0.60
C ALA A 45 1.79 17.12 -0.75
N ARG A 46 2.75 17.28 -1.67
CA ARG A 46 2.81 16.53 -2.92
C ARG A 46 3.52 15.19 -2.67
N THR A 47 2.77 14.17 -2.33
CA THR A 47 3.28 12.83 -2.02
C THR A 47 3.62 12.04 -3.27
N VAL A 48 2.88 12.25 -4.36
CA VAL A 48 3.11 11.62 -5.67
C VAL A 48 3.79 12.64 -6.60
N PRO A 49 5.03 12.37 -7.07
CA PRO A 49 5.71 13.25 -8.01
C PRO A 49 5.02 13.31 -9.38
N ASP A 50 5.22 14.43 -10.11
CA ASP A 50 4.70 14.59 -11.46
C ASP A 50 5.21 13.48 -12.39
N GLY A 51 4.30 12.89 -13.15
CA GLY A 51 4.61 11.82 -14.12
C GLY A 51 4.75 10.42 -13.53
N MET A 52 4.62 10.27 -12.20
CA MET A 52 4.55 8.97 -11.54
C MET A 52 3.09 8.55 -11.39
N GLU A 53 2.82 7.26 -11.56
CA GLU A 53 1.50 6.68 -11.33
C GLU A 53 1.12 6.83 -9.85
N PRO A 54 -0.06 7.40 -9.53
CA PRO A 54 -0.52 7.51 -8.16
C PRO A 54 -0.68 6.14 -7.52
N SER A 55 -0.03 5.94 -6.38
CA SER A 55 -0.09 4.69 -5.62
C SER A 55 0.36 4.88 -4.18
N SER A 56 -0.17 4.08 -3.27
CA SER A 56 0.27 4.07 -1.86
C SER A 56 1.77 3.78 -1.74
N SER A 57 2.36 2.99 -2.65
CA SER A 57 3.80 2.74 -2.64
C SER A 57 4.63 4.00 -2.90
N ALA A 58 4.25 4.84 -3.86
CA ALA A 58 4.92 6.10 -4.14
C ALA A 58 4.65 7.13 -3.03
N ALA A 59 3.39 7.27 -2.63
CA ALA A 59 2.96 8.25 -1.65
C ALA A 59 3.54 7.97 -0.25
N CYS A 60 3.45 6.73 0.22
CA CYS A 60 4.04 6.33 1.50
C CYS A 60 5.57 6.42 1.49
N THR A 61 6.25 6.11 0.36
CA THR A 61 7.69 6.39 0.22
C THR A 61 8.00 7.85 0.48
N SER A 62 7.19 8.79 -0.05
CA SER A 62 7.33 10.22 0.26
C SER A 62 7.10 10.50 1.74
N ILE A 63 6.01 10.04 2.33
CA ILE A 63 5.67 10.30 3.75
C ILE A 63 6.78 9.81 4.67
N LEU A 64 7.39 8.66 4.37
CA LEU A 64 8.52 8.10 5.10
C LEU A 64 9.82 8.89 4.91
N GLY A 65 9.81 9.98 4.14
CA GLY A 65 10.96 10.88 3.94
C GLY A 65 11.98 10.35 2.94
N TYR A 66 11.57 9.49 2.03
CA TYR A 66 12.34 9.03 0.88
C TYR A 66 11.85 9.67 -0.42
N SER A 67 12.63 9.51 -1.48
CA SER A 67 12.26 10.03 -2.81
C SER A 67 11.61 8.92 -3.64
N PRO A 68 10.31 9.00 -3.97
CA PRO A 68 9.72 8.00 -4.86
C PRO A 68 10.42 7.88 -6.21
N VAL A 69 11.03 8.97 -6.70
CA VAL A 69 11.76 8.95 -7.98
C VAL A 69 13.10 8.22 -7.90
N ALA A 70 13.81 8.35 -6.76
CA ALA A 70 15.15 7.80 -6.59
C ALA A 70 15.20 6.49 -5.80
N ASP A 71 14.26 6.33 -4.86
CA ASP A 71 14.26 5.25 -3.87
C ASP A 71 13.16 4.19 -4.12
N TYR A 72 12.38 4.32 -5.21
CA TYR A 72 11.34 3.35 -5.54
C TYR A 72 11.91 2.12 -6.22
N VAL A 73 11.66 0.97 -5.65
CA VAL A 73 12.21 -0.33 -6.10
C VAL A 73 11.25 -1.15 -6.96
N GLY A 74 10.04 -0.67 -7.18
CA GLY A 74 8.99 -1.39 -7.89
C GLY A 74 8.13 -2.27 -6.96
N ARG A 75 6.87 -2.44 -7.31
CA ARG A 75 5.88 -3.10 -6.45
C ARG A 75 6.19 -4.57 -6.18
N GLY A 76 6.73 -5.29 -7.16
CA GLY A 76 7.15 -6.70 -6.97
C GLY A 76 8.18 -6.86 -5.86
N ALA A 77 9.18 -5.97 -5.80
CA ALA A 77 10.20 -5.98 -4.74
C ALA A 77 9.63 -5.62 -3.37
N ILE A 78 8.71 -4.66 -3.31
CA ILE A 78 8.03 -4.27 -2.06
C ILE A 78 7.22 -5.46 -1.51
N GLU A 79 6.43 -6.12 -2.36
CA GLU A 79 5.64 -7.28 -1.95
C GLU A 79 6.54 -8.50 -1.63
N ALA A 80 7.67 -8.68 -2.32
CA ALA A 80 8.67 -9.69 -1.98
C ALA A 80 9.23 -9.47 -0.56
N ALA A 81 9.61 -8.24 -0.24
CA ALA A 81 10.09 -7.87 1.08
C ALA A 81 9.06 -8.13 2.18
N SER A 82 7.76 -7.88 1.93
CA SER A 82 6.68 -8.17 2.89
C SER A 82 6.57 -9.66 3.22
N LEU A 83 6.93 -10.52 2.28
CA LEU A 83 6.96 -11.97 2.45
C LEU A 83 8.29 -12.49 3.04
N GLY A 84 9.24 -11.59 3.36
CA GLY A 84 10.56 -11.94 3.86
C GLY A 84 11.50 -12.49 2.79
N ILE A 85 11.27 -12.16 1.52
CA ILE A 85 12.12 -12.53 0.39
C ILE A 85 13.15 -11.42 0.19
N ASP A 86 14.41 -11.74 0.45
CA ASP A 86 15.54 -10.88 0.14
C ASP A 86 15.96 -11.08 -1.32
N LEU A 87 15.98 -10.00 -2.09
CA LEU A 87 16.40 -10.02 -3.48
C LEU A 87 17.90 -9.76 -3.60
N GLY A 88 18.58 -10.63 -4.35
CA GLY A 88 19.95 -10.41 -4.77
C GLY A 88 20.06 -9.29 -5.84
N PRO A 89 21.27 -8.75 -6.08
CA PRO A 89 21.48 -7.61 -6.98
C PRO A 89 21.09 -7.90 -8.45
N ASP A 90 21.06 -9.15 -8.85
CA ASP A 90 20.72 -9.60 -10.22
C ASP A 90 19.30 -10.18 -10.29
N GLU A 91 18.48 -10.00 -9.25
CA GLU A 91 17.13 -10.57 -9.17
C GLU A 91 16.07 -9.49 -9.38
N VAL A 92 15.05 -9.85 -10.14
CA VAL A 92 13.84 -9.06 -10.37
C VAL A 92 12.66 -9.84 -9.81
N ALA A 93 11.90 -9.24 -8.88
CA ALA A 93 10.66 -9.79 -8.37
C ALA A 93 9.49 -9.28 -9.21
N LEU A 94 8.60 -10.18 -9.62
CA LEU A 94 7.32 -9.84 -10.25
C LEU A 94 6.18 -10.35 -9.39
N ARG A 95 5.11 -9.56 -9.30
CA ARG A 95 3.82 -10.05 -8.84
C ARG A 95 3.35 -11.13 -9.80
N LEU A 96 2.88 -12.25 -9.27
CA LEU A 96 2.23 -13.32 -10.02
C LEU A 96 0.87 -13.63 -9.41
N ASN A 97 -0.19 -13.55 -10.22
CA ASN A 97 -1.53 -14.00 -9.80
C ASN A 97 -1.85 -15.38 -10.38
N THR A 98 -2.52 -16.20 -9.59
CA THR A 98 -3.30 -17.33 -10.12
C THR A 98 -4.62 -16.81 -10.67
N ILE A 99 -4.93 -17.10 -11.92
CA ILE A 99 -6.08 -16.55 -12.65
C ILE A 99 -6.96 -17.63 -13.28
N THR A 100 -8.14 -17.24 -13.75
CA THR A 100 -9.01 -18.08 -14.59
C THR A 100 -9.23 -17.41 -15.93
N LEU A 101 -8.81 -18.08 -17.01
CA LEU A 101 -9.21 -17.76 -18.36
C LEU A 101 -10.31 -18.73 -18.82
N THR A 102 -11.34 -18.20 -19.48
CA THR A 102 -12.37 -18.98 -20.15
C THR A 102 -12.41 -18.58 -21.61
N ASP A 103 -12.11 -19.50 -22.49
CA ASP A 103 -12.02 -19.22 -23.93
C ASP A 103 -11.11 -18.03 -24.29
N GLY A 104 -9.99 -17.87 -23.54
CA GLY A 104 -9.03 -16.78 -23.72
C GLY A 104 -9.42 -15.46 -23.06
N VAL A 105 -10.58 -15.38 -22.39
CA VAL A 105 -11.08 -14.19 -21.69
C VAL A 105 -10.73 -14.28 -20.20
N MET A 106 -10.25 -13.18 -19.60
CA MET A 106 -10.00 -13.05 -18.17
C MET A 106 -11.31 -13.10 -17.39
N SER A 107 -11.75 -14.30 -17.01
CA SER A 107 -13.00 -14.48 -16.26
C SER A 107 -12.83 -14.28 -14.75
N SER A 108 -11.60 -14.44 -14.23
CA SER A 108 -11.25 -14.07 -12.85
C SER A 108 -9.75 -13.84 -12.70
N TYR A 109 -9.38 -12.61 -12.32
CA TYR A 109 -8.00 -12.25 -11.97
C TYR A 109 -7.53 -12.85 -10.63
N ALA A 110 -8.43 -13.47 -9.88
CA ALA A 110 -8.23 -14.01 -8.54
C ALA A 110 -8.61 -15.50 -8.44
N ALA A 111 -8.78 -16.20 -9.56
CA ALA A 111 -9.26 -17.59 -9.62
C ALA A 111 -10.48 -17.85 -8.71
N GLY A 112 -11.47 -16.94 -8.75
CA GLY A 112 -12.67 -16.99 -7.90
C GLY A 112 -12.36 -16.79 -6.43
N HIS A 113 -11.41 -15.93 -6.10
CA HIS A 113 -10.89 -15.67 -4.75
C HIS A 113 -10.44 -16.96 -4.06
N ILE A 114 -9.54 -17.69 -4.74
CA ILE A 114 -8.96 -18.94 -4.23
C ILE A 114 -8.41 -18.78 -2.81
N SER A 115 -8.62 -19.79 -1.96
CA SER A 115 -8.07 -19.74 -0.59
C SER A 115 -6.54 -19.78 -0.60
N THR A 116 -5.92 -19.25 0.45
CA THR A 116 -4.45 -19.27 0.60
C THR A 116 -3.92 -20.71 0.64
N GLU A 117 -4.64 -21.63 1.27
CA GLU A 117 -4.24 -23.03 1.36
C GLU A 117 -4.23 -23.72 -0.01
N GLU A 118 -5.33 -23.60 -0.77
CA GLU A 118 -5.43 -24.17 -2.12
C GLU A 118 -4.39 -23.57 -3.07
N SER A 119 -4.25 -22.25 -3.04
CA SER A 119 -3.32 -21.52 -3.91
C SER A 119 -1.87 -21.90 -3.58
N ARG A 120 -1.49 -21.95 -2.31
CA ARG A 120 -0.15 -22.38 -1.88
C ARG A 120 0.17 -23.81 -2.37
N ALA A 121 -0.79 -24.71 -2.35
CA ALA A 121 -0.59 -26.07 -2.87
C ALA A 121 -0.33 -26.05 -4.39
N ILE A 122 -1.12 -25.29 -5.16
CA ILE A 122 -0.92 -25.12 -6.63
C ILE A 122 0.44 -24.49 -6.93
N ILE A 123 0.81 -23.43 -6.24
CA ILE A 123 2.09 -22.76 -6.44
C ILE A 123 3.26 -23.71 -6.12
N SER A 124 3.13 -24.51 -5.07
CA SER A 124 4.15 -25.53 -4.76
C SER A 124 4.26 -26.60 -5.84
N GLU A 125 3.15 -27.00 -6.50
CA GLU A 125 3.17 -27.93 -7.64
C GLU A 125 3.92 -27.31 -8.85
N ILE A 126 3.72 -26.00 -9.11
CA ILE A 126 4.41 -25.27 -10.18
C ILE A 126 5.90 -25.12 -9.85
N ALA A 127 6.22 -24.65 -8.66
CA ALA A 127 7.60 -24.44 -8.20
C ALA A 127 8.44 -25.72 -8.28
N ALA A 128 7.87 -26.86 -7.88
CA ALA A 128 8.56 -28.15 -7.93
C ALA A 128 9.04 -28.57 -9.34
N GLU A 129 8.42 -28.02 -10.40
CA GLU A 129 8.71 -28.36 -11.79
C GLU A 129 9.40 -27.23 -12.57
N LEU A 130 9.18 -25.97 -12.17
CA LEU A 130 9.65 -24.80 -12.92
C LEU A 130 10.74 -23.99 -12.21
N ASP A 131 10.95 -24.18 -10.89
CA ASP A 131 12.05 -23.51 -10.20
C ASP A 131 13.39 -24.09 -10.69
N ASP A 132 14.30 -23.18 -11.00
CA ASP A 132 15.65 -23.48 -11.48
C ASP A 132 16.63 -22.34 -11.10
N ASP A 133 17.75 -22.21 -11.77
CA ASP A 133 18.72 -21.14 -11.53
C ASP A 133 18.19 -19.77 -11.97
N THR A 134 17.17 -19.73 -12.84
CA THR A 134 16.57 -18.49 -13.37
C THR A 134 15.29 -18.12 -12.64
N PHE A 135 14.45 -19.07 -12.30
CA PHE A 135 13.13 -18.85 -11.73
C PHE A 135 13.01 -19.41 -10.31
N ARG A 136 12.39 -18.64 -9.43
CA ARG A 136 11.92 -19.09 -8.11
C ARG A 136 10.54 -18.53 -7.84
N LEU A 137 9.59 -19.40 -7.55
CA LEU A 137 8.20 -19.06 -7.29
C LEU A 137 7.87 -19.17 -5.80
N TYR A 138 7.43 -18.07 -5.21
CA TYR A 138 7.10 -17.98 -3.79
C TYR A 138 5.59 -17.84 -3.58
N PRO A 139 4.97 -18.69 -2.75
CA PRO A 139 3.55 -18.59 -2.43
C PRO A 139 3.30 -17.42 -1.48
N GLY A 140 2.31 -16.60 -1.81
CA GLY A 140 1.80 -15.52 -0.96
C GLY A 140 0.41 -15.83 -0.39
N VAL A 141 -0.46 -14.81 -0.34
CA VAL A 141 -1.81 -14.88 0.23
C VAL A 141 -2.85 -14.95 -0.88
N SER A 142 -3.80 -15.88 -0.78
CA SER A 142 -4.87 -16.09 -1.75
C SER A 142 -4.28 -16.26 -3.17
N TYR A 143 -4.70 -15.50 -4.13
CA TYR A 143 -4.26 -15.54 -5.53
C TYR A 143 -2.94 -14.80 -5.80
N ARG A 144 -2.31 -14.20 -4.79
CA ARG A 144 -1.16 -13.29 -4.88
C ARG A 144 0.14 -14.01 -4.53
N HIS A 145 1.11 -14.02 -5.43
CA HIS A 145 2.40 -14.70 -5.31
C HIS A 145 3.53 -13.84 -5.87
N ILE A 146 4.77 -14.24 -5.64
CA ILE A 146 5.96 -13.59 -6.18
C ILE A 146 6.76 -14.57 -7.02
N LEU A 147 7.08 -14.16 -8.25
CA LEU A 147 8.06 -14.82 -9.10
C LEU A 147 9.35 -14.00 -9.06
N VAL A 148 10.44 -14.61 -8.63
CA VAL A 148 11.78 -14.01 -8.69
C VAL A 148 12.49 -14.57 -9.92
N VAL A 149 13.08 -13.67 -10.72
CA VAL A 149 13.81 -14.00 -11.93
C VAL A 149 15.24 -13.49 -11.81
N THR A 150 16.21 -14.38 -11.96
CA THR A 150 17.65 -14.08 -11.82
C THR A 150 18.30 -13.84 -13.18
N GLY A 151 19.16 -12.83 -13.29
CA GLY A 151 19.99 -12.55 -14.47
C GLY A 151 19.28 -11.83 -15.63
N HIS A 152 18.06 -11.33 -15.41
CA HIS A 152 17.24 -10.67 -16.42
C HIS A 152 16.80 -9.26 -16.00
N PRO A 153 17.74 -8.29 -15.86
CA PRO A 153 17.41 -6.94 -15.43
C PRO A 153 16.50 -6.17 -16.41
N GLU A 154 16.46 -6.59 -17.69
CA GLU A 154 15.56 -6.02 -18.70
C GLU A 154 14.07 -6.17 -18.35
N LEU A 155 13.72 -7.09 -17.45
CA LEU A 155 12.35 -7.28 -16.96
C LEU A 155 11.82 -6.07 -16.16
N LEU A 156 12.69 -5.20 -15.67
CA LEU A 156 12.27 -3.96 -15.00
C LEU A 156 11.55 -3.00 -15.95
N ASP A 157 11.88 -3.05 -17.24
CA ASP A 157 11.29 -2.21 -18.29
C ASP A 157 10.23 -2.96 -19.12
N VAL A 158 9.85 -4.19 -18.74
CA VAL A 158 8.83 -4.96 -19.45
C VAL A 158 7.47 -4.28 -19.37
N GLY A 159 6.81 -4.15 -20.51
CA GLY A 159 5.42 -3.69 -20.55
C GLY A 159 4.49 -4.78 -19.99
N TYR A 160 3.61 -4.41 -19.08
CA TYR A 160 2.65 -5.32 -18.44
C TYR A 160 1.26 -4.69 -18.33
N THR A 161 0.26 -5.52 -18.16
CA THR A 161 -1.10 -5.10 -17.81
C THR A 161 -1.54 -5.88 -16.57
N PRO A 162 -1.96 -5.22 -15.49
CA PRO A 162 -2.51 -5.90 -14.32
C PRO A 162 -3.75 -6.72 -14.70
N PRO A 163 -3.91 -7.96 -14.21
CA PRO A 163 -4.99 -8.84 -14.65
C PRO A 163 -6.39 -8.34 -14.23
N HIS A 164 -6.50 -7.53 -13.20
CA HIS A 164 -7.77 -6.93 -12.77
C HIS A 164 -8.28 -5.84 -13.73
N ASP A 165 -7.40 -5.18 -14.47
CA ASP A 165 -7.76 -4.14 -15.45
C ASP A 165 -8.39 -4.71 -16.72
N ILE A 166 -8.21 -6.01 -16.94
CA ILE A 166 -8.70 -6.71 -18.13
C ILE A 166 -9.79 -7.74 -17.82
N SER A 167 -10.45 -7.62 -16.67
CA SER A 167 -11.58 -8.49 -16.32
C SER A 167 -12.66 -8.42 -17.39
N GLY A 168 -13.08 -9.59 -17.91
CA GLY A 168 -14.05 -9.72 -18.98
C GLY A 168 -13.52 -9.41 -20.39
N ARG A 169 -12.20 -9.21 -20.57
CA ARG A 169 -11.56 -8.95 -21.87
C ARG A 169 -10.68 -10.12 -22.31
N GLU A 170 -10.39 -10.19 -23.61
CA GLU A 170 -9.39 -11.13 -24.14
C GLU A 170 -8.02 -10.87 -23.49
N ALA A 171 -7.36 -11.92 -23.03
CA ALA A 171 -6.08 -11.82 -22.34
C ALA A 171 -4.89 -11.62 -23.31
N ALA A 172 -4.94 -12.24 -24.50
CA ALA A 172 -3.82 -12.27 -25.43
C ALA A 172 -3.25 -10.89 -25.83
N PRO A 173 -4.06 -9.81 -26.07
CA PRO A 173 -3.56 -8.48 -26.38
C PRO A 173 -2.82 -7.79 -25.21
N HIS A 174 -2.91 -8.34 -24.00
CA HIS A 174 -2.41 -7.79 -22.77
C HIS A 174 -1.25 -8.57 -22.14
N LEU A 175 -0.73 -9.57 -22.88
CA LEU A 175 0.48 -10.29 -22.49
C LEU A 175 1.67 -9.34 -22.35
N PRO A 176 2.68 -9.69 -21.55
CA PRO A 176 3.90 -8.90 -21.42
C PRO A 176 4.52 -8.53 -22.77
N THR A 177 5.09 -7.33 -22.87
CA THR A 177 5.72 -6.80 -24.10
C THR A 177 7.08 -6.19 -23.83
N GLY A 178 7.93 -6.08 -24.85
CA GLY A 178 9.27 -5.51 -24.72
C GLY A 178 10.35 -6.56 -24.43
N ALA A 179 11.53 -6.10 -24.06
CA ALA A 179 12.67 -6.97 -23.77
C ALA A 179 12.38 -7.88 -22.58
N GLY A 180 12.68 -9.17 -22.68
CA GLY A 180 12.41 -10.16 -21.65
C GLY A 180 10.96 -10.69 -21.60
N ALA A 181 10.02 -10.11 -22.35
CA ALA A 181 8.61 -10.54 -22.35
C ALA A 181 8.44 -12.02 -22.73
N GLU A 182 9.19 -12.51 -23.71
CA GLU A 182 9.13 -13.90 -24.16
C GLU A 182 9.49 -14.88 -23.04
N LEU A 183 10.40 -14.52 -22.14
CA LEU A 183 10.78 -15.32 -20.98
C LEU A 183 9.60 -15.50 -20.02
N LEU A 184 8.86 -14.42 -19.75
CA LEU A 184 7.67 -14.47 -18.88
C LEU A 184 6.51 -15.24 -19.54
N ILE A 185 6.30 -15.04 -20.83
CA ILE A 185 5.28 -15.76 -21.59
C ILE A 185 5.57 -17.27 -21.59
N ASP A 186 6.84 -17.68 -21.87
CA ASP A 186 7.25 -19.08 -21.80
C ASP A 186 6.98 -19.69 -20.40
N TYR A 187 7.32 -18.96 -19.33
CA TYR A 187 7.04 -19.39 -17.97
C TYR A 187 5.54 -19.63 -17.74
N MET A 188 4.69 -18.67 -18.15
CA MET A 188 3.23 -18.77 -18.01
C MET A 188 2.68 -19.95 -18.83
N GLU A 189 3.18 -20.19 -20.07
CA GLU A 189 2.77 -21.31 -20.91
C GLU A 189 3.19 -22.66 -20.33
N ARG A 190 4.39 -22.75 -19.75
CA ARG A 190 4.87 -23.98 -19.07
C ARG A 190 4.08 -24.29 -17.80
N ALA A 191 3.49 -23.31 -17.14
CA ALA A 191 2.64 -23.52 -15.98
C ALA A 191 1.28 -24.15 -16.32
N ARG A 192 0.70 -23.89 -17.51
CA ARG A 192 -0.63 -24.40 -17.91
C ARG A 192 -0.79 -25.91 -17.78
N PRO A 193 0.08 -26.75 -18.36
CA PRO A 193 -0.07 -28.23 -18.26
C PRO A 193 0.08 -28.74 -16.83
N LEU A 194 0.76 -28.00 -15.94
CA LEU A 194 0.83 -28.31 -14.51
C LEU A 194 -0.50 -28.05 -13.83
N LEU A 195 -1.11 -26.90 -14.13
CA LEU A 195 -2.43 -26.51 -13.63
C LEU A 195 -3.52 -27.49 -14.07
N GLU A 196 -3.52 -27.95 -15.33
CA GLU A 196 -4.47 -28.92 -15.84
C GLU A 196 -4.41 -30.26 -15.06
N ARG A 197 -3.22 -30.70 -14.66
CA ARG A 197 -3.01 -31.95 -13.89
C ARG A 197 -3.03 -31.77 -12.36
N SER A 198 -3.23 -30.52 -11.87
CA SER A 198 -3.25 -30.21 -10.43
C SER A 198 -4.31 -31.00 -9.66
N ALA A 199 -3.94 -31.52 -8.50
CA ALA A 199 -4.88 -32.18 -7.60
C ALA A 199 -5.90 -31.20 -7.02
N VAL A 200 -5.47 -29.97 -6.76
CA VAL A 200 -6.33 -28.89 -6.27
C VAL A 200 -7.40 -28.53 -7.31
N ASN A 201 -7.00 -28.33 -8.57
CA ASN A 201 -7.94 -28.05 -9.65
C ASN A 201 -8.97 -29.18 -9.85
N ARG A 202 -8.57 -30.46 -9.71
CA ARG A 202 -9.53 -31.55 -9.72
C ARG A 202 -10.53 -31.50 -8.56
N SER A 203 -10.11 -31.04 -7.39
CA SER A 203 -11.02 -30.82 -6.25
C SER A 203 -11.97 -29.65 -6.50
N ARG A 204 -11.44 -28.53 -7.00
CA ARG A 204 -12.21 -27.32 -7.35
C ARG A 204 -13.27 -27.60 -8.41
N ALA A 205 -12.92 -28.40 -9.44
CA ALA A 205 -13.89 -28.87 -10.46
C ALA A 205 -15.06 -29.63 -9.84
N LYS A 206 -14.81 -30.48 -8.84
CA LYS A 206 -15.87 -31.25 -8.15
C LYS A 206 -16.78 -30.37 -7.27
N SER A 207 -16.24 -29.29 -6.70
CA SER A 207 -17.01 -28.34 -5.90
C SER A 207 -17.71 -27.26 -6.73
N GLY A 208 -17.46 -27.21 -8.05
CA GLY A 208 -17.99 -26.15 -8.92
C GLY A 208 -17.29 -24.79 -8.76
N SER A 209 -16.13 -24.77 -8.12
CA SER A 209 -15.33 -23.57 -7.96
C SER A 209 -14.56 -23.23 -9.24
N PRO A 210 -14.29 -21.94 -9.56
CA PRO A 210 -13.47 -21.57 -10.70
C PRO A 210 -12.08 -22.22 -10.64
N LEU A 211 -11.60 -22.76 -11.76
CA LEU A 211 -10.28 -23.39 -11.85
C LEU A 211 -9.19 -22.35 -11.96
N VAL A 212 -8.01 -22.64 -11.48
CA VAL A 212 -6.80 -21.91 -11.84
C VAL A 212 -6.35 -22.44 -13.20
N THR A 213 -6.53 -21.65 -14.25
CA THR A 213 -6.15 -22.08 -15.62
C THR A 213 -4.79 -21.60 -16.04
N ASP A 214 -4.38 -20.45 -15.49
CA ASP A 214 -3.15 -19.75 -15.84
C ASP A 214 -2.55 -19.04 -14.63
N VAL A 215 -1.29 -18.59 -14.82
CA VAL A 215 -0.64 -17.61 -13.96
C VAL A 215 -0.40 -16.33 -14.76
N TRP A 216 -0.34 -15.17 -14.09
CA TRP A 216 -0.18 -13.87 -14.74
C TRP A 216 0.85 -13.01 -14.03
N THR A 217 1.91 -12.60 -14.73
CA THR A 217 3.04 -11.82 -14.19
C THR A 217 2.88 -10.34 -14.51
N PHE A 218 3.18 -9.48 -13.53
CA PHE A 218 3.11 -8.01 -13.67
C PHE A 218 3.85 -7.32 -12.52
N TRP A 219 3.96 -6.01 -12.54
CA TRP A 219 4.61 -5.18 -11.53
C TRP A 219 6.02 -5.65 -11.14
N PRO A 220 7.00 -5.50 -12.02
CA PRO A 220 8.38 -5.82 -11.69
C PRO A 220 8.93 -4.91 -10.59
N GLY A 221 9.97 -5.38 -9.91
CA GLY A 221 10.72 -4.61 -8.94
C GLY A 221 12.11 -5.17 -8.73
N ALA A 222 13.08 -4.29 -8.48
CA ALA A 222 14.49 -4.64 -8.30
C ALA A 222 14.85 -4.76 -6.81
N ALA A 223 15.99 -5.40 -6.54
CA ALA A 223 16.60 -5.38 -5.21
C ALA A 223 16.82 -3.94 -4.71
N ALA A 224 16.63 -3.74 -3.41
CA ALA A 224 16.74 -2.44 -2.75
C ALA A 224 18.18 -1.88 -2.64
N GLY A 225 19.10 -2.38 -3.39
CA GLY A 225 20.58 -2.26 -3.39
C GLY A 225 21.26 -1.02 -2.82
N SER A 226 20.62 0.14 -2.78
CA SER A 226 21.20 1.38 -2.25
C SER A 226 20.29 2.14 -1.29
N LEU A 227 19.18 1.53 -0.86
CA LEU A 227 18.29 2.18 0.12
C LEU A 227 19.00 2.32 1.47
N VAL A 228 19.10 3.56 1.95
CA VAL A 228 19.63 3.83 3.28
C VAL A 228 18.56 3.50 4.31
N PRO A 229 18.79 2.62 5.29
CA PRO A 229 17.81 2.31 6.33
C PRO A 229 17.35 3.56 7.09
N PHE A 230 16.10 3.59 7.52
CA PHE A 230 15.50 4.75 8.18
C PHE A 230 16.28 5.20 9.41
N ALA A 231 16.71 4.26 10.24
CA ALA A 231 17.50 4.56 11.43
C ALA A 231 18.85 5.20 11.09
N GLU A 232 19.50 4.80 10.00
CA GLU A 232 20.73 5.42 9.53
C GLU A 232 20.47 6.82 8.93
N LYS A 233 19.40 6.96 8.13
CA LYS A 233 19.01 8.22 7.48
C LYS A 233 18.55 9.29 8.47
N ARG A 234 17.83 8.91 9.53
CA ARG A 234 17.16 9.82 10.47
C ARG A 234 17.74 9.81 11.90
N GLY A 235 18.56 8.83 12.25
CA GLY A 235 19.17 8.70 13.57
C GLY A 235 18.20 8.26 14.67
N ILE A 236 17.03 7.70 14.31
CA ILE A 236 15.99 7.26 15.25
C ILE A 236 15.44 5.88 14.85
N SER A 237 15.02 5.11 15.83
CA SER A 237 14.35 3.82 15.62
C SER A 237 12.89 4.01 15.22
N SER A 238 12.36 3.09 14.42
CA SER A 238 11.00 3.21 13.89
C SER A 238 10.28 1.88 13.73
N ALA A 239 8.96 1.90 13.88
CA ALA A 239 8.10 0.76 13.66
C ALA A 239 6.83 1.16 12.90
N VAL A 240 6.23 0.19 12.20
CA VAL A 240 5.04 0.38 11.36
C VAL A 240 3.97 -0.66 11.71
N THR A 241 2.71 -0.24 11.81
CA THR A 241 1.55 -1.13 11.81
C THR A 241 0.67 -0.85 10.61
N SER A 242 0.38 -1.89 9.84
CA SER A 242 -0.48 -1.83 8.64
C SER A 242 -1.14 -3.17 8.39
N GLY A 243 -2.38 -3.15 7.90
CA GLY A 243 -3.10 -4.32 7.40
C GLY A 243 -2.71 -4.74 5.97
N VAL A 244 -1.84 -3.98 5.29
CA VAL A 244 -1.49 -4.23 3.87
C VAL A 244 -0.03 -4.59 3.67
N ASP A 245 0.20 -5.59 2.82
CA ASP A 245 1.53 -6.10 2.48
C ASP A 245 2.44 -5.03 1.90
N LEU A 246 1.87 -4.06 1.18
CA LEU A 246 2.62 -3.00 0.51
C LEU A 246 3.37 -2.13 1.52
N LEU A 247 2.70 -1.60 2.54
CA LEU A 247 3.37 -0.77 3.54
C LEU A 247 4.26 -1.61 4.46
N ASN A 248 3.87 -2.84 4.75
CA ASN A 248 4.72 -3.79 5.46
C ASN A 248 6.02 -4.08 4.70
N GLY A 249 5.96 -4.18 3.37
CA GLY A 249 7.14 -4.34 2.51
C GLY A 249 8.03 -3.10 2.51
N LEU A 250 7.46 -1.90 2.41
CA LEU A 250 8.21 -0.64 2.54
C LEU A 250 8.91 -0.54 3.90
N ALA A 251 8.23 -0.93 4.98
CA ALA A 251 8.84 -0.95 6.31
C ALA A 251 10.10 -1.83 6.35
N VAL A 252 10.03 -3.05 5.81
CA VAL A 252 11.18 -3.97 5.72
C VAL A 252 12.30 -3.36 4.88
N LEU A 253 12.00 -2.83 3.69
CA LEU A 253 12.97 -2.24 2.78
C LEU A 253 13.69 -1.04 3.38
N PHE A 254 13.00 -0.24 4.18
CA PHE A 254 13.57 0.90 4.86
C PHE A 254 14.15 0.57 6.24
N GLY A 255 14.23 -0.73 6.62
CA GLY A 255 14.79 -1.17 7.89
C GLY A 255 14.01 -0.71 9.11
N MET A 256 12.67 -0.62 8.98
CA MET A 256 11.75 -0.35 10.07
C MET A 256 11.18 -1.66 10.61
N ASP A 257 10.88 -1.72 11.90
CA ASP A 257 10.25 -2.89 12.49
C ASP A 257 8.75 -2.97 12.12
N ARG A 258 8.28 -4.17 11.85
CA ARG A 258 6.85 -4.43 11.64
C ARG A 258 6.19 -4.79 12.97
N LEU A 259 5.07 -4.14 13.25
CA LEU A 259 4.24 -4.48 14.42
C LEU A 259 3.12 -5.41 13.98
N ASP A 260 3.21 -6.66 14.37
CA ASP A 260 2.15 -7.64 14.14
C ASP A 260 1.11 -7.55 15.26
N ILE A 261 0.05 -6.78 15.03
CA ILE A 261 -1.01 -6.52 16.00
C ILE A 261 -2.25 -7.32 15.60
N PRO A 262 -2.72 -8.26 16.44
CA PRO A 262 -3.92 -9.05 16.14
C PRO A 262 -5.14 -8.17 15.91
N GLY A 263 -5.91 -8.47 14.85
CA GLY A 263 -7.11 -7.74 14.48
C GLY A 263 -6.86 -6.57 13.52
N VAL A 264 -5.61 -6.25 13.19
CA VAL A 264 -5.30 -5.25 12.15
C VAL A 264 -5.51 -5.87 10.78
N THR A 265 -6.38 -5.24 9.98
CA THR A 265 -6.73 -5.65 8.61
C THR A 265 -6.67 -4.46 7.66
N GLY A 266 -6.67 -4.73 6.35
CA GLY A 266 -6.71 -3.71 5.30
C GLY A 266 -8.14 -3.27 4.92
N ASP A 267 -9.17 -3.70 5.61
CA ASP A 267 -10.57 -3.44 5.30
C ASP A 267 -11.34 -2.77 6.45
N SER A 268 -12.64 -2.61 6.28
CA SER A 268 -13.54 -2.02 7.28
C SER A 268 -13.68 -2.86 8.57
N GLY A 269 -13.17 -4.10 8.60
CA GLY A 269 -13.10 -4.96 9.77
C GLY A 269 -11.90 -4.67 10.69
N ASN A 270 -11.07 -3.68 10.38
CA ASN A 270 -9.88 -3.33 11.14
C ASN A 270 -10.21 -3.02 12.62
N ASP A 271 -9.44 -3.59 13.55
CA ASP A 271 -9.50 -3.22 14.96
C ASP A 271 -8.64 -1.97 15.23
N TYR A 272 -9.23 -0.79 14.99
CA TYR A 272 -8.59 0.53 15.20
C TYR A 272 -8.08 0.70 16.63
N VAL A 273 -8.77 0.11 17.61
CA VAL A 273 -8.39 0.25 19.03
C VAL A 273 -7.17 -0.59 19.34
N ALA A 274 -7.15 -1.85 18.89
CA ALA A 274 -5.99 -2.72 19.05
C ALA A 274 -4.78 -2.13 18.32
N GLN A 275 -4.98 -1.63 17.10
CA GLN A 275 -3.93 -1.01 16.29
C GLN A 275 -3.30 0.19 16.99
N ALA A 276 -4.12 1.13 17.48
CA ALA A 276 -3.62 2.31 18.21
C ALA A 276 -2.90 1.92 19.51
N ASN A 277 -3.47 1.01 20.30
CA ASN A 277 -2.86 0.59 21.56
C ASN A 277 -1.52 -0.12 21.34
N GLY A 278 -1.43 -1.01 20.36
CA GLY A 278 -0.19 -1.70 20.00
C GLY A 278 0.89 -0.75 19.50
N ALA A 279 0.52 0.21 18.64
CA ALA A 279 1.41 1.24 18.15
C ALA A 279 1.95 2.14 19.28
N ILE A 280 1.08 2.59 20.18
CA ILE A 280 1.49 3.41 21.32
C ILE A 280 2.39 2.64 22.28
N ALA A 281 2.11 1.36 22.52
CA ALA A 281 2.96 0.52 23.35
C ALA A 281 4.38 0.38 22.77
N ALA A 282 4.49 0.28 21.42
CA ALA A 282 5.78 0.18 20.73
C ALA A 282 6.67 1.43 20.88
N LEU A 283 6.12 2.58 21.28
CA LEU A 283 6.92 3.77 21.61
C LEU A 283 7.82 3.58 22.83
N SER A 284 7.69 2.50 23.61
CA SER A 284 8.67 2.16 24.66
C SER A 284 10.03 1.81 24.06
N ASP A 285 10.04 1.15 22.91
CA ASP A 285 11.25 0.59 22.27
C ASP A 285 11.64 1.36 20.98
N HIS A 286 10.71 2.14 20.41
CA HIS A 286 10.92 2.91 19.20
C HIS A 286 10.74 4.41 19.44
N ASP A 287 11.43 5.22 18.63
CA ASP A 287 11.31 6.67 18.66
C ASP A 287 10.15 7.16 17.80
N LEU A 288 9.87 6.46 16.72
CA LEU A 288 8.77 6.77 15.78
C LEU A 288 7.92 5.53 15.55
N VAL A 289 6.59 5.72 15.55
CA VAL A 289 5.64 4.68 15.16
C VAL A 289 4.70 5.22 14.09
N ILE A 290 4.45 4.43 13.06
CA ILE A 290 3.54 4.72 11.96
C ILE A 290 2.32 3.83 12.08
N ILE A 291 1.14 4.46 12.11
CA ILE A 291 -0.17 3.81 12.11
C ILE A 291 -0.77 4.05 10.73
N HIS A 292 -0.85 3.03 9.92
CA HIS A 292 -1.43 3.09 8.59
C HIS A 292 -2.80 2.40 8.59
N VAL A 293 -3.81 3.11 8.11
CA VAL A 293 -5.20 2.64 8.07
C VAL A 293 -5.72 2.70 6.65
N GLU A 294 -5.90 1.56 6.03
CA GLU A 294 -6.30 1.36 4.63
C GLU A 294 -7.78 1.64 4.37
N SER A 295 -8.65 1.43 5.37
CA SER A 295 -10.10 1.41 5.19
C SER A 295 -10.69 2.57 4.36
N PRO A 296 -10.26 3.84 4.48
CA PRO A 296 -10.83 4.92 3.66
C PRO A 296 -10.51 4.76 2.17
N ASP A 297 -9.36 4.14 1.81
CA ASP A 297 -8.97 3.88 0.43
C ASP A 297 -9.83 2.77 -0.19
N GLU A 298 -9.99 1.65 0.49
CA GLU A 298 -10.85 0.54 0.04
C GLU A 298 -12.29 0.98 -0.23
N GLU A 299 -12.85 1.82 0.64
CA GLU A 299 -14.19 2.37 0.45
C GLU A 299 -14.23 3.41 -0.71
N GLY A 300 -13.11 4.10 -0.95
CA GLY A 300 -12.92 4.96 -2.13
C GLY A 300 -12.97 4.14 -3.43
N HIS A 301 -12.26 3.02 -3.49
CA HIS A 301 -12.26 2.08 -4.63
C HIS A 301 -13.64 1.43 -4.83
N ALA A 302 -14.33 1.11 -3.76
CA ALA A 302 -15.72 0.62 -3.83
C ALA A 302 -16.68 1.70 -4.37
N GLY A 303 -16.33 2.98 -4.20
CA GLY A 303 -17.20 4.13 -4.49
C GLY A 303 -18.28 4.30 -3.43
N ASP A 304 -18.06 3.80 -2.22
CA ASP A 304 -18.97 3.95 -1.09
C ASP A 304 -18.60 5.19 -0.25
N MET A 305 -19.23 6.29 -0.60
CA MET A 305 -19.04 7.59 0.05
C MET A 305 -19.36 7.54 1.56
N ALA A 306 -20.42 6.84 1.94
CA ALA A 306 -20.85 6.80 3.33
C ALA A 306 -19.89 5.96 4.18
N ALA A 307 -19.45 4.81 3.66
CA ALA A 307 -18.46 3.96 4.33
C ALA A 307 -17.10 4.66 4.45
N LYS A 308 -16.65 5.40 3.42
CA LYS A 308 -15.41 6.18 3.47
C LYS A 308 -15.45 7.26 4.55
N ILE A 309 -16.56 8.02 4.66
CA ILE A 309 -16.76 9.00 5.73
C ILE A 309 -16.71 8.29 7.09
N ALA A 310 -17.41 7.17 7.25
CA ALA A 310 -17.43 6.43 8.51
C ALA A 310 -16.04 5.89 8.92
N ALA A 311 -15.21 5.48 7.94
CA ALA A 311 -13.84 5.05 8.18
C ALA A 311 -12.96 6.20 8.67
N ILE A 312 -13.04 7.38 8.05
CA ILE A 312 -12.35 8.60 8.50
C ILE A 312 -12.77 8.98 9.93
N GLU A 313 -14.07 8.97 10.21
CA GLU A 313 -14.61 9.25 11.56
C GLU A 313 -14.18 8.21 12.59
N ALA A 314 -14.02 6.94 12.18
CA ALA A 314 -13.53 5.90 13.07
C ALA A 314 -12.05 6.13 13.46
N ILE A 315 -11.22 6.57 12.53
CA ILE A 315 -9.82 6.95 12.81
C ILE A 315 -9.80 8.11 13.82
N ASP A 316 -10.56 9.18 13.56
CA ASP A 316 -10.63 10.33 14.46
C ASP A 316 -11.11 9.94 15.85
N ARG A 317 -12.15 9.10 15.94
CA ARG A 317 -12.77 8.71 17.23
C ARG A 317 -11.95 7.67 18.00
N LEU A 318 -11.30 6.72 17.31
CA LEU A 318 -10.71 5.54 17.96
C LEU A 318 -9.17 5.57 18.03
N ILE A 319 -8.50 6.20 17.08
CA ILE A 319 -7.02 6.28 17.04
C ILE A 319 -6.54 7.60 17.65
N ILE A 320 -7.00 8.73 17.13
CA ILE A 320 -6.46 10.04 17.48
C ILE A 320 -6.52 10.35 18.99
N PRO A 321 -7.61 10.07 19.74
CA PRO A 321 -7.63 10.32 21.18
C PRO A 321 -6.57 9.53 21.97
N ARG A 322 -6.25 8.32 21.53
CA ARG A 322 -5.22 7.49 22.16
C ARG A 322 -3.83 8.06 21.93
N VAL A 323 -3.59 8.57 20.72
CA VAL A 323 -2.34 9.26 20.37
C VAL A 323 -2.21 10.55 21.19
N ILE A 324 -3.29 11.35 21.34
CA ILE A 324 -3.33 12.56 22.15
C ILE A 324 -3.02 12.25 23.63
N ILE A 325 -3.69 11.26 24.22
CA ILE A 325 -3.45 10.85 25.61
C ILE A 325 -1.98 10.46 25.83
N ARG A 326 -1.37 9.78 24.87
CA ARG A 326 0.07 9.48 24.95
C ARG A 326 0.92 10.74 24.81
N ALA A 327 0.50 11.69 23.98
CA ALA A 327 1.19 12.96 23.73
C ALA A 327 1.08 13.94 24.91
N ASP A 328 0.08 13.81 25.79
CA ASP A 328 -0.09 14.61 27.00
C ASP A 328 1.11 14.49 27.98
N ALA A 329 1.95 13.45 27.79
CA ALA A 329 3.24 13.35 28.46
C ALA A 329 4.24 14.45 28.05
N GLY A 330 3.94 15.25 27.00
CA GLY A 330 4.73 16.40 26.55
C GLY A 330 5.99 16.07 25.78
N ASP A 331 6.11 14.82 25.31
CA ASP A 331 7.30 14.30 24.61
C ASP A 331 6.99 13.69 23.23
N VAL A 332 5.78 13.87 22.71
CA VAL A 332 5.32 13.29 21.44
C VAL A 332 4.92 14.38 20.45
N ARG A 333 5.39 14.26 19.21
CA ARG A 333 4.84 14.97 18.04
C ARG A 333 4.02 14.04 17.17
N VAL A 334 3.00 14.57 16.52
CA VAL A 334 2.05 13.83 15.70
C VAL A 334 2.06 14.41 14.29
N LEU A 335 2.11 13.56 13.29
CA LEU A 335 1.77 13.83 11.89
C LEU A 335 0.52 13.02 11.57
N ALA A 336 -0.53 13.67 11.04
CA ALA A 336 -1.69 12.99 10.48
C ALA A 336 -1.90 13.48 9.04
N MET A 337 -2.09 12.55 8.09
CA MET A 337 -2.32 12.89 6.69
C MET A 337 -2.86 11.70 5.89
N PRO A 338 -3.62 11.93 4.80
CA PRO A 338 -3.75 10.96 3.72
C PRO A 338 -2.41 10.77 3.00
N ASP A 339 -2.25 9.66 2.33
CA ASP A 339 -1.10 9.45 1.44
C ASP A 339 -1.38 9.96 0.01
N HIS A 340 -2.56 9.68 -0.54
CA HIS A 340 -3.07 10.19 -1.82
C HIS A 340 -4.58 10.40 -1.76
N PRO A 341 -5.18 11.09 -2.75
CA PRO A 341 -6.63 11.08 -2.94
C PRO A 341 -7.08 9.76 -3.57
N THR A 342 -8.24 9.24 -3.11
CA THR A 342 -8.99 8.16 -3.77
C THR A 342 -10.43 8.63 -3.97
N PRO A 343 -10.67 9.45 -5.02
CA PRO A 343 -11.97 10.06 -5.24
C PRO A 343 -13.06 9.02 -5.52
N ILE A 344 -14.21 9.13 -4.86
CA ILE A 344 -15.39 8.25 -5.01
C ILE A 344 -15.82 8.12 -6.47
N LEU A 345 -15.74 9.21 -7.25
CA LEU A 345 -16.14 9.21 -8.65
C LEU A 345 -15.14 8.49 -9.56
N LEU A 346 -13.86 8.54 -9.20
CA LEU A 346 -12.78 7.95 -9.98
C LEU A 346 -12.59 6.46 -9.66
N LYS A 347 -12.83 6.06 -8.41
CA LYS A 347 -12.63 4.70 -7.89
C LYS A 347 -11.21 4.18 -8.05
N THR A 348 -10.25 5.08 -8.09
CA THR A 348 -8.82 4.81 -8.12
C THR A 348 -8.07 6.03 -7.60
N HIS A 349 -6.76 5.93 -7.50
CA HIS A 349 -5.92 6.98 -6.95
C HIS A 349 -5.80 8.19 -7.88
N ALA A 350 -5.57 9.35 -7.28
CA ALA A 350 -5.27 10.60 -7.96
C ALA A 350 -3.96 11.22 -7.41
N SER A 351 -3.37 12.18 -8.13
CA SER A 351 -2.03 12.71 -7.83
C SER A 351 -2.02 14.11 -7.21
N GLU A 352 -3.19 14.67 -6.89
CA GLU A 352 -3.28 15.97 -6.25
C GLU A 352 -2.62 15.95 -4.87
N SER A 353 -2.10 17.10 -4.45
CA SER A 353 -1.54 17.25 -3.10
C SER A 353 -2.59 16.98 -2.03
N VAL A 354 -2.15 16.34 -0.95
CA VAL A 354 -3.01 15.96 0.17
C VAL A 354 -2.79 16.86 1.39
N PRO A 355 -3.81 17.06 2.25
CA PRO A 355 -3.65 17.79 3.49
C PRO A 355 -2.74 17.04 4.46
N PHE A 356 -1.88 17.77 5.18
CA PHE A 356 -1.14 17.24 6.31
C PHE A 356 -1.32 18.13 7.55
N LEU A 357 -1.16 17.52 8.71
CA LEU A 357 -1.21 18.16 10.02
C LEU A 357 0.00 17.70 10.84
N VAL A 358 0.80 18.65 11.35
CA VAL A 358 1.86 18.37 12.34
C VAL A 358 1.55 19.14 13.62
N TRP A 359 1.53 18.42 14.75
CA TRP A 359 1.20 18.97 16.06
C TRP A 359 2.16 18.43 17.14
N GLY A 360 2.34 19.19 18.20
CA GLY A 360 3.06 18.76 19.41
C GLY A 360 4.13 19.76 19.87
N PRO A 361 5.01 19.37 20.80
CA PRO A 361 5.99 20.26 21.42
C PRO A 361 6.88 20.97 20.40
N GLY A 362 6.95 22.32 20.50
CA GLY A 362 7.75 23.17 19.62
C GLY A 362 7.13 23.44 18.25
N ILE A 363 5.94 22.92 17.97
CA ILE A 363 5.15 23.26 16.79
C ILE A 363 4.27 24.47 17.14
N VAL A 364 4.26 25.47 16.27
CA VAL A 364 3.42 26.68 16.42
C VAL A 364 2.39 26.67 15.32
N GLY A 365 1.12 26.72 15.69
CA GLY A 365 0.00 26.70 14.75
C GLY A 365 0.07 27.82 13.71
N ASN A 366 -0.40 27.52 12.51
CA ASN A 366 -0.40 28.45 11.38
C ASN A 366 -1.79 29.01 11.04
N GLY A 367 -2.76 28.85 11.95
CA GLY A 367 -4.08 29.49 11.87
C GLY A 367 -5.14 28.70 11.12
N ALA A 368 -4.93 27.41 10.85
CA ALA A 368 -5.98 26.54 10.31
C ALA A 368 -7.11 26.33 11.34
N GLU A 369 -8.35 26.28 10.88
CA GLU A 369 -9.53 26.09 11.75
C GLU A 369 -9.95 24.63 11.87
N GLY A 370 -9.43 23.73 10.99
CA GLY A 370 -9.72 22.31 10.96
C GLY A 370 -8.78 21.55 10.04
N PHE A 371 -9.08 20.26 9.84
CA PHE A 371 -8.27 19.36 9.00
C PHE A 371 -9.05 18.90 7.77
N SER A 372 -8.79 19.53 6.63
CA SER A 372 -9.34 19.16 5.33
C SER A 372 -8.49 19.75 4.19
N GLU A 373 -8.81 19.37 2.96
CA GLU A 373 -8.14 19.89 1.75
C GLU A 373 -8.28 21.42 1.65
N VAL A 374 -9.47 21.96 1.94
CA VAL A 374 -9.75 23.41 1.86
C VAL A 374 -9.03 24.16 2.97
N GLU A 375 -9.03 23.64 4.20
CA GLU A 375 -8.29 24.24 5.31
C GLU A 375 -6.79 24.25 5.04
N ALA A 376 -6.25 23.14 4.53
CA ALA A 376 -4.84 23.02 4.16
C ALA A 376 -4.45 24.01 3.05
N ASP A 377 -5.26 24.14 2.02
CA ASP A 377 -5.05 25.10 0.92
C ASP A 377 -5.09 26.55 1.40
N SER A 378 -6.00 26.86 2.31
CA SER A 378 -6.17 28.22 2.86
C SER A 378 -4.94 28.73 3.60
N THR A 379 -4.09 27.84 4.13
CA THR A 379 -2.84 28.21 4.81
C THR A 379 -1.75 28.68 3.86
N GLY A 380 -1.84 28.36 2.58
CA GLY A 380 -0.83 28.62 1.55
C GLY A 380 0.48 27.84 1.72
N LEU A 381 0.56 26.91 2.70
CA LEU A 381 1.73 26.08 2.92
C LEU A 381 1.67 24.83 2.03
N VAL A 382 2.63 24.70 1.11
CA VAL A 382 2.78 23.53 0.25
C VAL A 382 4.17 22.93 0.42
N LEU A 383 4.23 21.64 0.71
CA LEU A 383 5.48 20.87 0.73
C LEU A 383 5.65 20.10 -0.58
N ASP A 384 6.60 20.54 -1.38
CA ASP A 384 7.03 19.88 -2.61
C ASP A 384 8.57 19.80 -2.60
N PRO A 385 9.17 18.59 -2.62
CA PRO A 385 8.53 17.27 -2.58
C PRO A 385 7.83 16.97 -1.23
N GLY A 386 6.84 16.07 -1.27
CA GLY A 386 6.07 15.67 -0.09
C GLY A 386 6.92 15.01 1.00
N SER A 387 8.10 14.46 0.65
CA SER A 387 9.04 13.88 1.62
C SER A 387 9.54 14.86 2.69
N ARG A 388 9.37 16.17 2.47
CA ARG A 388 9.69 17.21 3.47
C ARG A 388 8.76 17.21 4.69
N VAL A 389 7.63 16.51 4.63
CA VAL A 389 6.71 16.40 5.78
C VAL A 389 7.39 15.68 6.95
N MET A 390 8.21 14.65 6.67
CA MET A 390 9.00 13.97 7.69
C MET A 390 10.06 14.89 8.32
N ASP A 391 10.68 15.77 7.53
CA ASP A 391 11.63 16.76 8.05
C ASP A 391 10.92 17.77 8.98
N LEU A 392 9.68 18.15 8.68
CA LEU A 392 8.88 19.04 9.54
C LEU A 392 8.52 18.36 10.87
N LEU A 393 8.15 17.09 10.84
CA LEU A 393 7.83 16.30 12.04
C LEU A 393 9.04 16.17 12.98
N LEU A 394 10.23 15.89 12.41
CA LEU A 394 11.44 15.55 13.17
C LEU A 394 12.26 16.76 13.64
N ARG A 395 11.96 17.97 13.17
CA ARG A 395 12.63 19.20 13.61
C ARG A 395 12.44 19.43 15.10
#